data_933836ec1432d78a9092cbc934c827bf
#
_entry.id   933836ec1432d78a9092cbc934c827bf
#
_cell.length_a   1.000
_cell.length_b   1.000
_cell.length_c   1.000
_cell.angle_alpha   90.00
_cell.angle_beta   90.00
_cell.angle_gamma   90.00
#
_symmetry.space_group_name_H-M   'P 1'
#
loop_
_entity.id
_entity.type
_entity.pdbx_description
1 polymer ?
#
loop_
_entity_poly.entity_id
_entity_poly.type
_entity_poly.pdbx_seq_one_letter_code
_entity_poly.pdbx_strand_id
1 'polypeptide(L)'
;MTTHNTGIEDQTSIKPLRLALRGTDLLRSEIYNKGSAFTERERDEFGLRGRLPFTVNTLEQQLERAYDQYQNRKSDIRKNSFLQSLKVQNQVLFYNLLTKHLEEMADAIAEYSHLFRQPEGLYISPPSVEKMEEDFLEACAGRELDLGSGGIGISSAKAVIYSLVAGIDPARTLAVVLDVGTNNPELRNDELYLGWNHDRVRGEEYDSFVDKFAKLVVTHQPQCLLHFEDFGVSNAQKLLDRYATKQAVFNDDIQGTGAVTLATLTSALQVTQSKLSDQRIIQFGAGSAGLGIARQIRDAMVLVDGTDPKVAAEKFWLVDKNGLLKKGLGDKIRSDIEEDFIRKEDDWGANDETHLLDVVKKVKPTVLIGTSTAKGAFTEDVIREMAKHTEQPIIFPLSNPTRLAECTPEDAQKWTNGKALVSTGSPFPPVDLGNGKKYTVAECNNALVYPGIGLGAIVSRAKRVTDKMIIRAAQVLGEMGPASADKPEASLLPDFADSQKVAVAIALEVMDQAIREGVADFDDKALLHDKDARKIYLESKLWKPEYREYVYDPDGRK
;
A
#
# COMPACT_ATOMS: atom_id res chain seq x y z
N MET A 1 -26.83 28.77 15.64
CA MET A 1 -26.95 27.76 14.57
C MET A 1 -26.45 28.39 13.30
N THR A 2 -25.15 28.33 13.09
CA THR A 2 -24.49 28.77 11.85
C THR A 2 -24.26 27.51 11.03
N THR A 3 -25.02 27.35 9.98
CA THR A 3 -24.84 26.30 8.96
C THR A 3 -23.51 26.52 8.27
N HIS A 4 -22.49 25.75 8.64
CA HIS A 4 -21.29 25.65 7.86
C HIS A 4 -21.64 24.98 6.54
N ASN A 5 -21.57 25.75 5.48
CA ASN A 5 -21.72 25.30 4.11
C ASN A 5 -20.42 24.55 3.73
N THR A 6 -20.36 23.24 4.00
CA THR A 6 -19.28 22.34 3.60
C THR A 6 -19.45 21.91 2.15
N GLY A 7 -19.48 22.90 1.25
CA GLY A 7 -19.40 22.62 -0.17
C GLY A 7 -18.01 22.08 -0.51
N ILE A 8 -17.90 20.80 -0.82
CA ILE A 8 -16.74 20.24 -1.54
C ILE A 8 -16.63 20.99 -2.85
N GLU A 9 -15.78 22.03 -2.91
CA GLU A 9 -15.48 22.67 -4.17
C GLU A 9 -14.68 21.67 -5.01
N ASP A 10 -15.32 21.21 -6.06
CA ASP A 10 -14.79 20.32 -7.08
C ASP A 10 -13.46 20.90 -7.62
N GLN A 11 -12.35 20.17 -7.46
CA GLN A 11 -11.03 20.60 -7.95
C GLN A 11 -10.98 20.74 -9.48
N THR A 12 -11.94 20.18 -10.21
CA THR A 12 -12.07 20.33 -11.66
C THR A 12 -12.75 21.64 -12.04
N SER A 13 -13.32 22.38 -11.07
CA SER A 13 -13.90 23.69 -11.36
C SER A 13 -12.78 24.68 -11.67
N ILE A 14 -12.89 25.35 -12.82
CA ILE A 14 -12.02 26.44 -13.31
C ILE A 14 -12.03 27.65 -12.34
N LYS A 15 -12.77 27.59 -11.24
CA LYS A 15 -12.88 28.67 -10.27
C LYS A 15 -11.60 28.86 -9.49
N PRO A 16 -11.13 30.11 -9.32
CA PRO A 16 -10.01 30.43 -8.47
C PRO A 16 -10.19 29.95 -7.03
N LEU A 17 -9.11 29.51 -6.39
CA LEU A 17 -9.14 29.14 -4.98
C LEU A 17 -9.15 30.40 -4.10
N ARG A 18 -10.11 30.48 -3.17
CA ARG A 18 -10.24 31.59 -2.24
C ARG A 18 -9.37 31.34 -1.00
N LEU A 19 -8.40 32.24 -0.76
CA LEU A 19 -7.44 32.11 0.34
C LEU A 19 -7.48 33.34 1.25
N ALA A 20 -7.44 33.10 2.57
CA ALA A 20 -7.29 34.14 3.58
C ALA A 20 -5.81 34.45 3.93
N LEU A 21 -4.88 33.51 3.62
CA LEU A 21 -3.45 33.68 3.85
C LEU A 21 -2.86 34.81 2.98
N ARG A 22 -1.94 35.62 3.53
CA ARG A 22 -1.24 36.70 2.82
C ARG A 22 0.23 36.78 3.22
N GLY A 23 1.01 37.48 2.40
CA GLY A 23 2.40 37.83 2.70
C GLY A 23 3.25 36.62 3.06
N THR A 24 3.91 36.70 4.21
CA THR A 24 4.82 35.65 4.66
C THR A 24 4.11 34.34 5.00
N ASP A 25 2.88 34.38 5.51
CA ASP A 25 2.12 33.19 5.90
C ASP A 25 1.75 32.36 4.65
N LEU A 26 1.38 33.02 3.54
CA LEU A 26 1.16 32.36 2.28
C LEU A 26 2.45 31.72 1.72
N LEU A 27 3.59 32.42 1.84
CA LEU A 27 4.89 31.89 1.38
C LEU A 27 5.44 30.74 2.26
N ARG A 28 4.91 30.58 3.48
CA ARG A 28 5.26 29.49 4.39
C ARG A 28 4.33 28.28 4.27
N SER A 29 3.19 28.47 3.61
CA SER A 29 2.24 27.36 3.41
C SER A 29 2.78 26.37 2.37
N GLU A 30 3.08 25.17 2.80
CA GLU A 30 3.53 24.09 1.89
C GLU A 30 2.52 23.77 0.79
N ILE A 31 1.21 23.94 1.08
CA ILE A 31 0.10 23.61 0.19
C ILE A 31 -0.15 24.72 -0.83
N TYR A 32 -0.04 25.99 -0.42
CA TYR A 32 -0.46 27.14 -1.25
C TYR A 32 0.71 27.97 -1.78
N ASN A 33 1.93 27.71 -1.36
CA ASN A 33 3.10 28.42 -1.86
C ASN A 33 3.42 28.01 -3.30
N LYS A 34 3.40 29.00 -4.22
CA LYS A 34 3.84 28.82 -5.61
C LYS A 34 5.27 29.32 -5.84
N GLY A 35 5.94 29.87 -4.83
CA GLY A 35 7.25 30.48 -4.97
C GLY A 35 7.26 31.55 -6.07
N SER A 36 8.22 31.48 -6.98
CA SER A 36 8.35 32.44 -8.09
C SER A 36 7.23 32.36 -9.15
N ALA A 37 6.32 31.37 -9.07
CA ALA A 37 5.21 31.22 -10.02
C ALA A 37 3.95 32.01 -9.63
N PHE A 38 3.90 32.71 -8.49
CA PHE A 38 2.84 33.67 -8.25
C PHE A 38 2.81 34.71 -9.37
N THR A 39 1.64 34.85 -10.02
CA THR A 39 1.42 35.81 -11.10
C THR A 39 1.53 37.26 -10.59
N GLU A 40 1.75 38.22 -11.49
CA GLU A 40 1.83 39.64 -11.12
C GLU A 40 0.58 40.09 -10.34
N ARG A 41 -0.61 39.67 -10.78
CA ARG A 41 -1.88 39.96 -10.10
C ARG A 41 -1.90 39.37 -8.68
N GLU A 42 -1.52 38.11 -8.52
CA GLU A 42 -1.49 37.46 -7.20
C GLU A 42 -0.45 38.12 -6.28
N ARG A 43 0.70 38.55 -6.83
CA ARG A 43 1.73 39.26 -6.03
C ARG A 43 1.21 40.58 -5.46
N ASP A 44 0.38 41.28 -6.22
CA ASP A 44 -0.27 42.51 -5.72
C ASP A 44 -1.35 42.17 -4.68
N GLU A 45 -2.25 41.26 -5.03
CA GLU A 45 -3.42 40.96 -4.21
C GLU A 45 -3.04 40.35 -2.85
N PHE A 46 -2.01 39.47 -2.81
CA PHE A 46 -1.56 38.79 -1.61
C PHE A 46 -0.40 39.48 -0.87
N GLY A 47 0.05 40.68 -1.32
CA GLY A 47 1.11 41.43 -0.68
C GLY A 47 2.49 40.78 -0.78
N LEU A 48 2.80 40.17 -1.93
CA LEU A 48 4.05 39.43 -2.16
C LEU A 48 5.14 40.26 -2.89
N ARG A 49 4.83 41.48 -3.33
CA ARG A 49 5.83 42.37 -3.96
C ARG A 49 6.96 42.68 -2.98
N GLY A 50 8.19 42.62 -3.48
CA GLY A 50 9.40 42.80 -2.67
C GLY A 50 9.76 41.55 -1.80
N ARG A 51 8.94 40.50 -1.79
CA ARG A 51 9.19 39.23 -1.07
C ARG A 51 9.63 38.11 -1.99
N LEU A 52 9.38 38.23 -3.30
CA LEU A 52 9.73 37.29 -4.35
C LEU A 52 10.68 37.92 -5.37
N PRO A 53 11.55 37.15 -6.02
CA PRO A 53 12.31 37.60 -7.18
C PRO A 53 11.40 38.21 -8.25
N PHE A 54 11.90 39.16 -9.02
CA PHE A 54 11.09 39.89 -10.01
C PHE A 54 10.44 38.99 -11.04
N THR A 55 11.19 38.04 -11.58
CA THR A 55 10.71 37.16 -12.66
C THR A 55 9.60 36.21 -12.17
N VAL A 56 8.49 36.16 -12.93
CA VAL A 56 7.45 35.13 -12.77
C VAL A 56 7.87 33.90 -13.57
N ASN A 57 8.07 32.77 -12.88
CA ASN A 57 8.39 31.51 -13.53
C ASN A 57 7.13 30.68 -13.79
N THR A 58 7.19 29.79 -14.77
CA THR A 58 6.20 28.70 -14.91
C THR A 58 6.54 27.54 -13.98
N LEU A 59 5.59 26.64 -13.79
CA LEU A 59 5.82 25.39 -13.04
C LEU A 59 6.93 24.55 -13.68
N GLU A 60 6.98 24.49 -15.03
CA GLU A 60 8.00 23.77 -15.79
C GLU A 60 9.40 24.34 -15.53
N GLN A 61 9.56 25.66 -15.55
CA GLN A 61 10.86 26.30 -15.24
C GLN A 61 11.31 26.06 -13.79
N GLN A 62 10.36 25.99 -12.88
CA GLN A 62 10.66 25.62 -11.49
C GLN A 62 11.06 24.15 -11.38
N LEU A 63 10.38 23.28 -12.13
CA LEU A 63 10.68 21.85 -12.18
C LEU A 63 12.08 21.59 -12.72
N GLU A 64 12.45 22.18 -13.86
CA GLU A 64 13.80 22.05 -14.44
C GLU A 64 14.89 22.44 -13.42
N ARG A 65 14.68 23.56 -12.72
CA ARG A 65 15.59 24.00 -11.66
C ARG A 65 15.65 23.03 -10.48
N ALA A 66 14.51 22.52 -10.04
CA ALA A 66 14.44 21.56 -8.95
C ALA A 66 15.11 20.22 -9.32
N TYR A 67 14.90 19.75 -10.55
CA TYR A 67 15.53 18.53 -11.05
C TYR A 67 17.04 18.67 -11.17
N ASP A 68 17.56 19.79 -11.70
CA ASP A 68 19.00 20.10 -11.73
C ASP A 68 19.59 20.10 -10.31
N GLN A 69 18.91 20.72 -9.35
CA GLN A 69 19.33 20.73 -7.95
C GLN A 69 19.33 19.31 -7.34
N TYR A 70 18.40 18.45 -7.70
CA TYR A 70 18.34 17.05 -7.27
C TYR A 70 19.49 16.25 -7.84
N GLN A 71 19.73 16.33 -9.15
CA GLN A 71 20.82 15.60 -9.83
C GLN A 71 22.20 15.98 -9.31
N ASN A 72 22.41 17.24 -8.93
CA ASN A 72 23.66 17.71 -8.36
C ASN A 72 23.94 17.20 -6.93
N ARG A 73 23.05 16.39 -6.32
CA ARG A 73 23.27 15.75 -5.02
C ARG A 73 24.01 14.42 -5.20
N LYS A 74 25.16 14.28 -4.53
CA LYS A 74 26.09 13.15 -4.71
C LYS A 74 25.70 11.85 -3.98
N SER A 75 24.70 11.87 -3.09
CA SER A 75 24.28 10.69 -2.33
C SER A 75 22.77 10.68 -2.13
N ASP A 76 22.19 9.50 -1.95
CA ASP A 76 20.75 9.31 -1.81
C ASP A 76 20.21 10.01 -0.54
N ILE A 77 20.96 10.01 0.55
CA ILE A 77 20.64 10.81 1.76
C ILE A 77 20.51 12.32 1.43
N ARG A 78 21.41 12.87 0.60
CA ARG A 78 21.34 14.28 0.21
C ARG A 78 20.20 14.53 -0.77
N LYS A 79 19.89 13.58 -1.64
CA LYS A 79 18.74 13.62 -2.54
C LYS A 79 17.44 13.60 -1.73
N ASN A 80 17.32 12.66 -0.78
CA ASN A 80 16.18 12.60 0.13
C ASN A 80 16.02 13.92 0.90
N SER A 81 17.09 14.43 1.51
CA SER A 81 17.08 15.69 2.24
C SER A 81 16.61 16.88 1.39
N PHE A 82 16.92 16.89 0.10
CA PHE A 82 16.43 17.88 -0.84
C PHE A 82 14.94 17.72 -1.09
N LEU A 83 14.48 16.49 -1.35
CA LEU A 83 13.06 16.19 -1.60
C LEU A 83 12.19 16.55 -0.39
N GLN A 84 12.62 16.22 0.82
CA GLN A 84 11.92 16.60 2.05
C GLN A 84 11.85 18.12 2.21
N SER A 85 12.96 18.82 1.94
CA SER A 85 12.98 20.30 1.98
C SER A 85 12.04 20.91 0.93
N LEU A 86 11.94 20.32 -0.26
CA LEU A 86 11.06 20.78 -1.32
C LEU A 86 9.59 20.54 -0.96
N LYS A 87 9.26 19.39 -0.39
CA LYS A 87 7.90 19.01 0.06
C LYS A 87 7.33 20.07 1.00
N VAL A 88 8.10 20.46 2.01
CA VAL A 88 7.66 21.43 3.02
C VAL A 88 7.66 22.89 2.53
N GLN A 89 8.31 23.17 1.42
CA GLN A 89 8.30 24.50 0.81
C GLN A 89 7.21 24.66 -0.24
N ASN A 90 6.95 23.60 -1.02
CA ASN A 90 6.03 23.65 -2.15
C ASN A 90 5.61 22.25 -2.56
N GLN A 91 4.50 21.78 -2.04
CA GLN A 91 3.98 20.44 -2.31
C GLN A 91 3.65 20.22 -3.80
N VAL A 92 3.11 21.23 -4.48
CA VAL A 92 2.79 21.11 -5.92
C VAL A 92 4.07 20.82 -6.72
N LEU A 93 5.14 21.56 -6.48
CA LEU A 93 6.40 21.35 -7.17
C LEU A 93 7.05 20.01 -6.79
N PHE A 94 6.96 19.61 -5.52
CA PHE A 94 7.44 18.32 -5.04
C PHE A 94 6.75 17.16 -5.76
N TYR A 95 5.42 17.12 -5.77
CA TYR A 95 4.67 16.06 -6.43
C TYR A 95 4.83 16.09 -7.95
N ASN A 96 4.95 17.28 -8.57
CA ASN A 96 5.22 17.40 -9.99
C ASN A 96 6.59 16.82 -10.36
N LEU A 97 7.61 17.07 -9.52
CA LEU A 97 8.96 16.50 -9.68
C LEU A 97 8.92 14.97 -9.58
N LEU A 98 8.24 14.41 -8.56
CA LEU A 98 8.10 12.97 -8.40
C LEU A 98 7.34 12.33 -9.56
N THR A 99 6.24 12.93 -10.01
CA THR A 99 5.42 12.40 -11.13
C THR A 99 6.24 12.25 -12.41
N LYS A 100 7.17 13.18 -12.67
CA LYS A 100 7.97 13.18 -13.90
C LYS A 100 9.25 12.35 -13.82
N HIS A 101 9.75 12.03 -12.62
CA HIS A 101 11.04 11.37 -12.40
C HIS A 101 10.94 10.22 -11.38
N LEU A 102 9.80 9.53 -11.34
CA LEU A 102 9.48 8.54 -10.32
C LEU A 102 10.49 7.39 -10.22
N GLU A 103 10.93 6.85 -11.37
CA GLU A 103 11.86 5.72 -11.42
C GLU A 103 13.23 6.02 -10.78
N GLU A 104 13.66 7.30 -10.80
CA GLU A 104 14.98 7.72 -10.31
C GLU A 104 14.99 8.00 -8.79
N MET A 105 13.83 8.03 -8.15
CA MET A 105 13.67 8.57 -6.79
C MET A 105 13.26 7.54 -5.72
N ALA A 106 13.14 6.25 -6.09
CA ALA A 106 12.59 5.20 -5.22
C ALA A 106 13.46 4.83 -4.00
N ASP A 107 14.79 5.05 -4.05
CA ASP A 107 15.73 4.46 -3.08
C ASP A 107 15.98 5.26 -1.78
N ALA A 108 15.24 6.34 -1.51
CA ALA A 108 15.70 7.37 -0.58
C ALA A 108 15.10 7.34 0.86
N ILE A 109 14.41 6.29 1.35
CA ILE A 109 13.56 6.42 2.57
C ILE A 109 14.02 5.61 3.82
N ALA A 110 15.27 5.17 3.93
CA ALA A 110 15.63 4.13 4.92
C ALA A 110 15.91 4.57 6.38
N GLU A 111 16.18 5.85 6.71
CA GLU A 111 16.65 6.24 8.04
C GLU A 111 15.90 7.47 8.62
N TYR A 112 14.62 7.30 8.97
CA TYR A 112 13.75 8.41 9.38
C TYR A 112 14.28 9.22 10.58
N SER A 113 14.66 8.58 11.69
CA SER A 113 15.08 9.29 12.91
C SER A 113 16.32 10.17 12.68
N HIS A 114 17.28 9.68 11.89
CA HIS A 114 18.48 10.43 11.53
C HIS A 114 18.24 11.55 10.49
N LEU A 115 17.14 11.46 9.74
CA LEU A 115 16.76 12.41 8.69
C LEU A 115 15.65 13.39 9.12
N PHE A 116 15.06 13.17 10.28
CA PHE A 116 13.95 13.99 10.79
C PHE A 116 14.36 15.47 10.88
N ARG A 117 13.50 16.34 10.35
CA ARG A 117 13.67 17.80 10.38
C ARG A 117 12.46 18.53 10.92
N GLN A 118 11.28 17.99 10.65
CA GLN A 118 10.01 18.54 11.11
C GLN A 118 8.93 17.44 11.14
N PRO A 119 7.87 17.62 11.95
CA PRO A 119 6.73 16.72 11.95
C PRO A 119 6.01 16.72 10.59
N GLU A 120 5.60 15.53 10.13
CA GLU A 120 4.80 15.36 8.91
C GLU A 120 3.41 14.77 9.19
N GLY A 121 2.95 14.83 10.42
CA GLY A 121 1.66 14.29 10.85
C GLY A 121 1.51 14.37 12.35
N LEU A 122 0.68 13.49 12.92
CA LEU A 122 0.49 13.36 14.36
C LEU A 122 1.35 12.24 14.93
N TYR A 123 1.90 12.48 16.10
CA TYR A 123 2.71 11.53 16.86
C TYR A 123 2.10 11.39 18.26
N ILE A 124 1.32 10.33 18.44
CA ILE A 124 0.54 10.11 19.66
C ILE A 124 1.13 8.92 20.42
N SER A 125 1.38 9.09 21.70
CA SER A 125 1.89 8.05 22.58
C SER A 125 1.07 7.95 23.88
N PRO A 126 1.08 6.84 24.63
CA PRO A 126 0.31 6.68 25.84
C PRO A 126 0.47 7.81 26.87
N PRO A 127 1.67 8.40 27.12
CA PRO A 127 1.79 9.55 28.01
C PRO A 127 1.00 10.79 27.60
N SER A 128 0.69 10.94 26.31
CA SER A 128 -0.08 12.09 25.76
C SER A 128 -1.54 11.76 25.46
N VAL A 129 -2.03 10.61 25.87
CA VAL A 129 -3.39 10.11 25.53
C VAL A 129 -4.53 11.05 25.93
N GLU A 130 -4.36 11.85 26.96
CA GLU A 130 -5.38 12.81 27.42
C GLU A 130 -5.58 13.95 26.40
N LYS A 131 -4.52 14.34 25.68
CA LYS A 131 -4.56 15.38 24.64
C LYS A 131 -4.89 14.85 23.24
N MET A 132 -5.00 13.54 23.07
CA MET A 132 -5.20 12.89 21.76
C MET A 132 -6.35 13.51 20.96
N GLU A 133 -7.48 13.85 21.61
CA GLU A 133 -8.63 14.44 20.92
C GLU A 133 -8.35 15.89 20.51
N GLU A 134 -7.74 16.69 21.38
CA GLU A 134 -7.35 18.08 21.09
C GLU A 134 -6.36 18.13 19.92
N ASP A 135 -5.29 17.34 20.00
CA ASP A 135 -4.24 17.26 18.98
C ASP A 135 -4.80 16.78 17.63
N PHE A 136 -5.72 15.78 17.66
CA PHE A 136 -6.38 15.27 16.46
C PHE A 136 -7.29 16.33 15.82
N LEU A 137 -8.10 17.01 16.61
CA LEU A 137 -8.99 18.07 16.12
C LEU A 137 -8.21 19.26 15.56
N GLU A 138 -7.09 19.65 16.19
CA GLU A 138 -6.19 20.69 15.68
C GLU A 138 -5.59 20.27 14.32
N ALA A 139 -5.08 19.06 14.21
CA ALA A 139 -4.53 18.55 12.96
C ALA A 139 -5.58 18.43 11.84
N CYS A 140 -6.84 18.19 12.22
CA CYS A 140 -7.97 18.15 11.28
C CYS A 140 -8.57 19.54 11.03
N ALA A 141 -8.15 20.59 11.73
CA ALA A 141 -8.81 21.91 11.70
C ALA A 141 -8.97 22.42 10.26
N GLY A 142 -10.22 22.58 9.83
CA GLY A 142 -10.57 23.04 8.49
C GLY A 142 -10.35 22.02 7.36
N ARG A 143 -10.04 20.76 7.68
CA ARG A 143 -9.83 19.67 6.70
C ARG A 143 -10.90 18.60 6.87
N GLU A 144 -11.39 18.11 5.75
CA GLU A 144 -12.09 16.83 5.65
C GLU A 144 -11.07 15.79 5.18
N LEU A 145 -10.80 14.78 6.02
CA LEU A 145 -9.77 13.80 5.72
C LEU A 145 -10.34 12.67 4.86
N ASP A 146 -9.59 12.29 3.83
CA ASP A 146 -9.85 11.10 3.02
C ASP A 146 -9.12 9.87 3.58
N LEU A 147 -7.96 10.08 4.20
CA LEU A 147 -7.05 9.02 4.59
C LEU A 147 -6.35 9.34 5.92
N GLY A 148 -6.27 8.34 6.81
CA GLY A 148 -5.39 8.33 7.98
C GLY A 148 -4.59 7.02 8.05
N SER A 149 -3.33 7.08 8.49
CA SER A 149 -2.41 5.93 8.50
C SER A 149 -1.50 5.96 9.73
N GLY A 150 -0.96 4.80 10.16
CA GLY A 150 -0.06 4.64 11.31
C GLY A 150 1.36 4.18 10.95
N GLY A 151 2.35 4.38 11.86
CA GLY A 151 3.76 4.02 11.68
C GLY A 151 4.70 5.18 11.32
N ILE A 152 5.82 5.38 12.06
CA ILE A 152 6.79 6.47 11.80
C ILE A 152 7.45 6.28 10.43
N GLY A 153 7.48 7.32 9.61
CA GLY A 153 8.09 7.31 8.26
C GLY A 153 7.27 6.55 7.23
N ILE A 154 6.78 5.34 7.53
CA ILE A 154 5.99 4.53 6.60
C ILE A 154 4.63 5.18 6.35
N SER A 155 3.96 5.71 7.38
CA SER A 155 2.68 6.40 7.22
C SER A 155 2.80 7.64 6.32
N SER A 156 3.84 8.44 6.49
CA SER A 156 4.11 9.58 5.60
C SER A 156 4.42 9.14 4.18
N ALA A 157 5.19 8.06 4.00
CA ALA A 157 5.47 7.49 2.68
C ALA A 157 4.20 6.97 2.00
N LYS A 158 3.32 6.26 2.73
CA LYS A 158 2.02 5.81 2.22
C LYS A 158 1.15 6.98 1.77
N ALA A 159 1.07 8.06 2.57
CA ALA A 159 0.34 9.28 2.20
C ALA A 159 0.87 9.89 0.90
N VAL A 160 2.21 9.96 0.73
CA VAL A 160 2.83 10.43 -0.52
C VAL A 160 2.44 9.54 -1.70
N ILE A 161 2.48 8.22 -1.55
CA ILE A 161 2.12 7.29 -2.64
C ILE A 161 0.63 7.41 -2.99
N TYR A 162 -0.26 7.59 -2.01
CA TYR A 162 -1.68 7.86 -2.29
C TYR A 162 -1.87 9.13 -3.14
N SER A 163 -1.16 10.21 -2.83
CA SER A 163 -1.26 11.44 -3.61
C SER A 163 -0.63 11.29 -5.00
N LEU A 164 0.54 10.65 -5.09
CA LEU A 164 1.30 10.47 -6.31
C LEU A 164 0.64 9.51 -7.30
N VAL A 165 0.18 8.35 -6.80
CA VAL A 165 -0.34 7.24 -7.62
C VAL A 165 -1.85 7.33 -7.79
N ALA A 166 -2.59 7.62 -6.71
CA ALA A 166 -4.05 7.64 -6.74
C ALA A 166 -4.64 9.05 -6.88
N GLY A 167 -3.82 10.10 -6.93
CA GLY A 167 -4.31 11.46 -7.07
C GLY A 167 -5.20 11.92 -5.90
N ILE A 168 -4.95 11.41 -4.68
CA ILE A 168 -5.62 11.90 -3.48
C ILE A 168 -4.95 13.21 -3.06
N ASP A 169 -5.77 14.26 -2.80
CA ASP A 169 -5.27 15.56 -2.40
C ASP A 169 -4.43 15.45 -1.11
N PRO A 170 -3.14 15.82 -1.12
CA PRO A 170 -2.30 15.77 0.07
C PRO A 170 -2.84 16.61 1.23
N ALA A 171 -3.61 17.67 0.97
CA ALA A 171 -4.28 18.45 2.01
C ALA A 171 -5.41 17.68 2.71
N ARG A 172 -5.85 16.54 2.16
CA ARG A 172 -6.90 15.68 2.71
C ARG A 172 -6.35 14.37 3.28
N THR A 173 -5.04 14.25 3.40
CA THR A 173 -4.36 13.10 4.02
C THR A 173 -3.75 13.51 5.35
N LEU A 174 -3.77 12.59 6.31
CA LEU A 174 -3.12 12.77 7.61
C LEU A 174 -2.34 11.50 7.97
N ALA A 175 -1.03 11.61 8.07
CA ALA A 175 -0.19 10.56 8.63
C ALA A 175 -0.30 10.61 10.16
N VAL A 176 -0.55 9.46 10.80
CA VAL A 176 -0.65 9.35 12.25
C VAL A 176 0.25 8.23 12.73
N VAL A 177 1.05 8.51 13.74
CA VAL A 177 1.91 7.55 14.41
C VAL A 177 1.32 7.28 15.79
N LEU A 178 0.97 6.02 16.05
CA LEU A 178 0.57 5.53 17.37
C LEU A 178 1.78 4.84 18.01
N ASP A 179 2.62 5.63 18.68
CA ASP A 179 3.86 5.15 19.27
C ASP A 179 3.61 4.52 20.65
N VAL A 180 3.66 3.22 20.70
CA VAL A 180 3.45 2.41 21.90
C VAL A 180 4.75 1.88 22.53
N GLY A 181 5.88 2.49 22.20
CA GLY A 181 7.20 2.09 22.66
C GLY A 181 7.82 0.97 21.83
N THR A 182 9.06 0.62 22.16
CA THR A 182 9.85 -0.37 21.42
C THR A 182 10.60 -1.31 22.35
N ASN A 183 10.70 -2.61 21.97
CA ASN A 183 11.57 -3.59 22.62
C ASN A 183 12.89 -3.80 21.86
N ASN A 184 13.15 -3.02 20.80
CA ASN A 184 14.42 -3.10 20.07
C ASN A 184 15.53 -2.42 20.88
N PRO A 185 16.54 -3.19 21.36
CA PRO A 185 17.61 -2.62 22.18
C PRO A 185 18.52 -1.65 21.40
N GLU A 186 18.64 -1.80 20.09
CA GLU A 186 19.42 -0.90 19.25
C GLU A 186 18.78 0.50 19.24
N LEU A 187 17.45 0.55 19.02
CA LEU A 187 16.72 1.83 19.05
C LEU A 187 16.70 2.44 20.45
N ARG A 188 16.56 1.63 21.50
CA ARG A 188 16.52 2.12 22.88
C ARG A 188 17.86 2.71 23.35
N ASN A 189 18.97 2.28 22.75
CA ASN A 189 20.32 2.76 23.04
C ASN A 189 20.79 3.86 22.06
N ASP A 190 19.98 4.18 21.05
CA ASP A 190 20.29 5.25 20.09
C ASP A 190 19.87 6.60 20.68
N GLU A 191 20.85 7.50 20.89
CA GLU A 191 20.63 8.86 21.41
C GLU A 191 19.80 9.73 20.43
N LEU A 192 19.72 9.35 19.14
CA LEU A 192 18.95 10.06 18.12
C LEU A 192 17.55 9.44 17.91
N TYR A 193 17.19 8.40 18.66
CA TYR A 193 15.86 7.81 18.56
C TYR A 193 14.77 8.78 18.99
N LEU A 194 13.81 9.04 18.09
CA LEU A 194 12.74 10.02 18.28
C LEU A 194 11.43 9.40 18.83
N GLY A 195 11.30 8.09 18.83
CA GLY A 195 10.14 7.41 19.39
C GLY A 195 10.15 7.41 20.93
N TRP A 196 9.04 7.00 21.51
CA TRP A 196 8.93 6.86 22.95
C TRP A 196 9.83 5.72 23.46
N ASN A 197 10.91 6.06 24.15
CA ASN A 197 11.90 5.11 24.66
C ASN A 197 11.36 4.39 25.91
N HIS A 198 10.44 3.48 25.68
CA HIS A 198 9.75 2.69 26.70
C HIS A 198 9.53 1.26 26.18
N ASP A 199 9.41 0.29 27.09
CA ASP A 199 8.99 -1.06 26.72
C ASP A 199 7.63 -1.03 26.04
N ARG A 200 7.48 -1.83 24.98
CA ARG A 200 6.25 -1.85 24.18
C ARG A 200 5.03 -2.18 25.03
N VAL A 201 4.07 -1.27 25.07
CA VAL A 201 2.77 -1.43 25.72
C VAL A 201 1.98 -2.57 25.05
N ARG A 202 1.29 -3.37 25.85
CA ARG A 202 0.54 -4.56 25.41
C ARG A 202 -0.77 -4.73 26.19
N GLY A 203 -1.61 -5.67 25.74
CA GLY A 203 -2.84 -6.05 26.42
C GLY A 203 -3.88 -4.94 26.42
N GLU A 204 -4.62 -4.79 27.52
CA GLU A 204 -5.75 -3.85 27.64
C GLU A 204 -5.34 -2.39 27.49
N GLU A 205 -4.16 -2.00 27.94
CA GLU A 205 -3.66 -0.65 27.79
C GLU A 205 -3.44 -0.30 26.31
N TYR A 206 -2.80 -1.21 25.57
CA TYR A 206 -2.65 -1.08 24.11
C TYR A 206 -4.01 -1.01 23.41
N ASP A 207 -4.90 -1.94 23.73
CA ASP A 207 -6.22 -2.01 23.10
C ASP A 207 -7.03 -0.73 23.36
N SER A 208 -7.00 -0.22 24.59
CA SER A 208 -7.70 1.03 24.97
C SER A 208 -7.13 2.25 24.29
N PHE A 209 -5.81 2.32 24.12
CA PHE A 209 -5.12 3.40 23.43
C PHE A 209 -5.53 3.45 21.94
N VAL A 210 -5.46 2.32 21.23
CA VAL A 210 -5.86 2.25 19.81
C VAL A 210 -7.36 2.48 19.64
N ASP A 211 -8.20 1.93 20.55
CA ASP A 211 -9.65 2.14 20.54
C ASP A 211 -10.03 3.62 20.69
N LYS A 212 -9.32 4.36 21.53
CA LYS A 212 -9.58 5.80 21.70
C LYS A 212 -9.33 6.53 20.39
N PHE A 213 -8.20 6.28 19.73
CA PHE A 213 -7.89 6.89 18.43
C PHE A 213 -8.93 6.51 17.36
N ALA A 214 -9.22 5.23 17.20
CA ALA A 214 -10.19 4.78 16.19
C ALA A 214 -11.58 5.40 16.41
N LYS A 215 -12.04 5.56 17.66
CA LYS A 215 -13.28 6.24 17.99
C LYS A 215 -13.27 7.72 17.61
N LEU A 216 -12.15 8.42 17.81
CA LEU A 216 -12.02 9.82 17.37
C LEU A 216 -12.18 9.94 15.86
N VAL A 217 -11.52 9.06 15.09
CA VAL A 217 -11.68 9.05 13.62
C VAL A 217 -13.12 8.81 13.22
N VAL A 218 -13.79 7.78 13.79
CA VAL A 218 -15.21 7.50 13.49
C VAL A 218 -16.12 8.69 13.83
N THR A 219 -15.84 9.39 14.93
CA THR A 219 -16.68 10.48 15.42
C THR A 219 -16.53 11.75 14.59
N HIS A 220 -15.29 12.12 14.25
CA HIS A 220 -14.98 13.42 13.65
C HIS A 220 -14.73 13.35 12.14
N GLN A 221 -14.35 12.17 11.63
CA GLN A 221 -14.04 11.93 10.21
C GLN A 221 -14.70 10.60 9.72
N PRO A 222 -16.04 10.47 9.78
CA PRO A 222 -16.73 9.19 9.55
C PRO A 222 -16.60 8.64 8.14
N GLN A 223 -16.17 9.46 7.17
CA GLN A 223 -15.99 9.07 5.77
C GLN A 223 -14.51 8.83 5.42
N CYS A 224 -13.61 9.02 6.38
CA CYS A 224 -12.19 8.80 6.19
C CYS A 224 -11.91 7.30 6.05
N LEU A 225 -11.08 6.92 5.08
CA LEU A 225 -10.47 5.61 5.02
C LEU A 225 -9.36 5.54 6.08
N LEU A 226 -9.50 4.63 7.03
CA LEU A 226 -8.47 4.36 8.03
C LEU A 226 -7.55 3.25 7.51
N HIS A 227 -6.35 3.64 7.08
CA HIS A 227 -5.33 2.73 6.60
C HIS A 227 -4.40 2.32 7.73
N PHE A 228 -4.43 1.05 8.12
CA PHE A 228 -3.54 0.47 9.13
C PHE A 228 -2.25 -0.06 8.50
N GLU A 229 -1.13 0.23 9.16
CA GLU A 229 0.22 -0.17 8.76
C GLU A 229 1.09 -0.41 9.99
N ASP A 230 1.97 -1.40 9.94
CA ASP A 230 2.96 -1.73 10.99
C ASP A 230 2.37 -2.10 12.37
N PHE A 231 1.14 -2.56 12.42
CA PHE A 231 0.57 -3.17 13.62
C PHE A 231 1.06 -4.61 13.74
N GLY A 232 1.92 -4.93 14.67
CA GLY A 232 2.51 -6.27 14.81
C GLY A 232 1.53 -7.45 14.60
N VAL A 233 2.07 -8.55 14.15
CA VAL A 233 1.40 -9.75 13.61
C VAL A 233 0.09 -10.16 14.33
N SER A 234 0.11 -10.20 15.66
CA SER A 234 -1.05 -10.61 16.47
C SER A 234 -2.12 -9.53 16.62
N ASN A 235 -1.77 -8.26 16.40
CA ASN A 235 -2.68 -7.13 16.57
C ASN A 235 -3.35 -6.73 15.27
N ALA A 236 -2.65 -6.85 14.14
CA ALA A 236 -3.15 -6.40 12.83
C ALA A 236 -4.50 -7.04 12.47
N GLN A 237 -4.61 -8.38 12.55
CA GLN A 237 -5.87 -9.08 12.28
C GLN A 237 -6.95 -8.73 13.32
N LYS A 238 -6.60 -8.69 14.61
CA LYS A 238 -7.52 -8.34 15.70
C LYS A 238 -8.14 -6.94 15.53
N LEU A 239 -7.33 -5.97 15.10
CA LEU A 239 -7.79 -4.61 14.82
C LEU A 239 -8.67 -4.56 13.57
N LEU A 240 -8.27 -5.26 12.51
CA LEU A 240 -9.07 -5.36 11.29
C LEU A 240 -10.46 -5.93 11.61
N ASP A 241 -10.54 -7.07 12.30
CA ASP A 241 -11.81 -7.71 12.69
C ASP A 241 -12.69 -6.79 13.55
N ARG A 242 -12.06 -5.99 14.42
CA ARG A 242 -12.75 -5.07 15.34
C ARG A 242 -13.39 -3.87 14.64
N TYR A 243 -12.75 -3.36 13.58
CA TYR A 243 -13.16 -2.09 12.96
C TYR A 243 -13.76 -2.23 11.55
N ALA A 244 -13.48 -3.30 10.80
CA ALA A 244 -13.91 -3.47 9.42
C ALA A 244 -15.45 -3.38 9.19
N THR A 245 -16.24 -3.65 10.23
CA THR A 245 -17.71 -3.53 10.16
C THR A 245 -18.24 -2.16 10.58
N LYS A 246 -17.40 -1.31 11.19
CA LYS A 246 -17.80 -0.02 11.79
C LYS A 246 -17.45 1.16 10.90
N GLN A 247 -16.41 1.04 10.09
CA GLN A 247 -15.83 2.10 9.29
C GLN A 247 -15.11 1.51 8.07
N ALA A 248 -14.81 2.35 7.08
CA ALA A 248 -13.89 2.00 6.01
C ALA A 248 -12.47 1.86 6.58
N VAL A 249 -12.02 0.63 6.73
CA VAL A 249 -10.70 0.25 7.25
C VAL A 249 -10.02 -0.66 6.24
N PHE A 250 -8.73 -0.45 6.04
CA PHE A 250 -7.86 -1.28 5.24
C PHE A 250 -6.54 -1.52 5.98
N ASN A 251 -6.07 -2.75 6.02
CA ASN A 251 -4.76 -3.10 6.57
C ASN A 251 -3.85 -3.60 5.45
N ASP A 252 -2.79 -2.84 5.14
CA ASP A 252 -1.92 -3.15 4.01
C ASP A 252 -1.02 -4.37 4.25
N ASP A 253 -0.56 -4.58 5.49
CA ASP A 253 0.28 -5.74 5.83
C ASP A 253 -0.42 -7.08 5.60
N ILE A 254 -1.76 -7.11 5.74
CA ILE A 254 -2.58 -8.31 5.56
C ILE A 254 -3.28 -8.28 4.21
N GLN A 255 -4.14 -7.27 4.00
CA GLN A 255 -5.03 -7.19 2.85
C GLN A 255 -4.31 -6.74 1.58
N GLY A 256 -3.38 -5.78 1.69
CA GLY A 256 -2.58 -5.32 0.55
C GLY A 256 -1.62 -6.40 0.06
N THR A 257 -0.90 -7.05 0.98
CA THR A 257 0.02 -8.15 0.65
C THR A 257 -0.73 -9.33 0.03
N GLY A 258 -1.89 -9.69 0.57
CA GLY A 258 -2.75 -10.70 -0.02
C GLY A 258 -3.23 -10.32 -1.42
N ALA A 259 -3.68 -9.06 -1.59
CA ALA A 259 -4.21 -8.56 -2.86
C ALA A 259 -3.16 -8.56 -3.98
N VAL A 260 -1.96 -8.04 -3.73
CA VAL A 260 -0.90 -8.01 -4.74
C VAL A 260 -0.40 -9.42 -5.08
N THR A 261 -0.35 -10.33 -4.10
CA THR A 261 0.00 -11.73 -4.36
C THR A 261 -1.07 -12.43 -5.19
N LEU A 262 -2.35 -12.22 -4.89
CA LEU A 262 -3.46 -12.74 -5.70
C LEU A 262 -3.45 -12.16 -7.12
N ALA A 263 -3.13 -10.89 -7.29
CA ALA A 263 -2.98 -10.26 -8.61
C ALA A 263 -1.84 -10.90 -9.41
N THR A 264 -0.69 -11.11 -8.78
CA THR A 264 0.46 -11.76 -9.41
C THR A 264 0.13 -13.20 -9.81
N LEU A 265 -0.59 -13.93 -8.94
CA LEU A 265 -1.08 -15.27 -9.24
C LEU A 265 -2.09 -15.25 -10.39
N THR A 266 -3.03 -14.30 -10.41
CA THR A 266 -4.01 -14.14 -11.50
C THR A 266 -3.31 -13.96 -12.85
N SER A 267 -2.28 -13.12 -12.92
CA SER A 267 -1.47 -12.97 -14.13
C SER A 267 -0.72 -14.25 -14.51
N ALA A 268 -0.13 -14.97 -13.55
CA ALA A 268 0.53 -16.24 -13.81
C ALA A 268 -0.46 -17.29 -14.34
N LEU A 269 -1.71 -17.28 -13.86
CA LEU A 269 -2.76 -18.20 -14.34
C LEU A 269 -3.22 -17.87 -15.77
N GLN A 270 -3.15 -16.61 -16.20
CA GLN A 270 -3.36 -16.25 -17.61
C GLN A 270 -2.26 -16.85 -18.52
N VAL A 271 -1.01 -16.88 -18.05
CA VAL A 271 0.10 -17.53 -18.76
C VAL A 271 -0.13 -19.03 -18.87
N THR A 272 -0.46 -19.70 -17.75
CA THR A 272 -0.66 -21.15 -17.70
C THR A 272 -2.04 -21.61 -18.22
N GLN A 273 -2.95 -20.68 -18.51
CA GLN A 273 -4.34 -20.92 -18.94
C GLN A 273 -5.10 -21.88 -18.01
N SER A 274 -4.86 -21.78 -16.71
CA SER A 274 -5.45 -22.62 -15.67
C SER A 274 -6.32 -21.79 -14.71
N LYS A 275 -7.24 -22.47 -13.99
CA LYS A 275 -8.09 -21.82 -12.99
C LYS A 275 -7.40 -21.72 -11.64
N LEU A 276 -7.83 -20.76 -10.81
CA LEU A 276 -7.33 -20.61 -9.46
C LEU A 276 -7.63 -21.84 -8.60
N SER A 277 -8.83 -22.41 -8.73
CA SER A 277 -9.28 -23.62 -8.02
C SER A 277 -8.56 -24.91 -8.43
N ASP A 278 -7.84 -24.92 -9.55
CA ASP A 278 -7.04 -26.07 -9.98
C ASP A 278 -5.67 -26.13 -9.28
N GLN A 279 -5.27 -25.03 -8.62
CA GLN A 279 -3.93 -24.92 -8.07
C GLN A 279 -3.75 -25.72 -6.78
N ARG A 280 -2.54 -26.26 -6.62
CA ARG A 280 -2.03 -26.85 -5.38
C ARG A 280 -0.96 -25.91 -4.84
N ILE A 281 -1.25 -25.27 -3.71
CA ILE A 281 -0.48 -24.15 -3.20
C ILE A 281 0.26 -24.53 -1.92
N ILE A 282 1.59 -24.45 -1.94
CA ILE A 282 2.38 -24.49 -0.72
C ILE A 282 2.67 -23.05 -0.30
N GLN A 283 2.22 -22.69 0.91
CA GLN A 283 2.57 -21.45 1.58
C GLN A 283 3.66 -21.74 2.60
N PHE A 284 4.88 -21.28 2.34
CA PHE A 284 6.03 -21.42 3.22
C PHE A 284 6.24 -20.14 4.05
N GLY A 285 6.00 -20.25 5.36
CA GLY A 285 5.81 -19.14 6.29
C GLY A 285 4.33 -18.90 6.57
N ALA A 286 3.84 -19.34 7.73
CA ALA A 286 2.46 -19.15 8.19
C ALA A 286 2.34 -17.98 9.18
N GLY A 287 3.14 -16.91 8.98
CA GLY A 287 3.01 -15.63 9.66
C GLY A 287 1.75 -14.87 9.22
N SER A 288 1.60 -13.60 9.63
CA SER A 288 0.45 -12.76 9.23
C SER A 288 0.33 -12.61 7.72
N ALA A 289 1.43 -12.29 7.05
CA ALA A 289 1.45 -12.14 5.60
C ALA A 289 1.06 -13.46 4.91
N GLY A 290 1.72 -14.58 5.26
CA GLY A 290 1.43 -15.87 4.64
C GLY A 290 0.01 -16.37 4.88
N LEU A 291 -0.52 -16.20 6.09
CA LEU A 291 -1.90 -16.55 6.41
C LEU A 291 -2.90 -15.62 5.71
N GLY A 292 -2.60 -14.32 5.65
CA GLY A 292 -3.40 -13.35 4.89
C GLY A 292 -3.48 -13.68 3.40
N ILE A 293 -2.35 -14.04 2.79
CA ILE A 293 -2.28 -14.51 1.40
C ILE A 293 -3.13 -15.77 1.20
N ALA A 294 -2.98 -16.78 2.07
CA ALA A 294 -3.71 -18.04 1.96
C ALA A 294 -5.23 -17.81 2.07
N ARG A 295 -5.67 -16.99 3.04
CA ARG A 295 -7.07 -16.60 3.21
C ARG A 295 -7.61 -15.91 1.97
N GLN A 296 -6.91 -14.91 1.47
CA GLN A 296 -7.40 -14.11 0.34
C GLN A 296 -7.47 -14.92 -0.96
N ILE A 297 -6.50 -15.80 -1.22
CA ILE A 297 -6.54 -16.70 -2.38
C ILE A 297 -7.67 -17.72 -2.22
N ARG A 298 -7.87 -18.31 -1.02
CA ARG A 298 -9.02 -19.19 -0.72
C ARG A 298 -10.35 -18.48 -0.99
N ASP A 299 -10.52 -17.28 -0.48
CA ASP A 299 -11.74 -16.51 -0.64
C ASP A 299 -11.98 -16.11 -2.10
N ALA A 300 -10.89 -15.87 -2.86
CA ALA A 300 -10.98 -15.67 -4.30
C ALA A 300 -11.44 -16.94 -5.03
N MET A 301 -10.96 -18.14 -4.66
CA MET A 301 -11.47 -19.42 -5.22
C MET A 301 -12.97 -19.57 -4.98
N VAL A 302 -13.45 -19.17 -3.80
CA VAL A 302 -14.89 -19.20 -3.46
C VAL A 302 -15.68 -18.20 -4.30
N LEU A 303 -15.21 -16.96 -4.37
CA LEU A 303 -15.96 -15.85 -4.96
C LEU A 303 -15.89 -15.83 -6.50
N VAL A 304 -14.78 -16.26 -7.08
CA VAL A 304 -14.53 -16.21 -8.53
C VAL A 304 -14.87 -17.53 -9.20
N ASP A 305 -14.40 -18.65 -8.64
CA ASP A 305 -14.58 -19.98 -9.23
C ASP A 305 -15.81 -20.72 -8.66
N GLY A 306 -16.46 -20.18 -7.64
CA GLY A 306 -17.62 -20.82 -6.99
C GLY A 306 -17.26 -22.08 -6.20
N THR A 307 -16.00 -22.21 -5.77
CA THR A 307 -15.50 -23.38 -5.02
C THR A 307 -16.09 -23.38 -3.60
N ASP A 308 -16.42 -24.56 -3.07
CA ASP A 308 -16.79 -24.68 -1.66
C ASP A 308 -15.63 -24.22 -0.75
N PRO A 309 -15.89 -23.44 0.33
CA PRO A 309 -14.83 -22.90 1.18
C PRO A 309 -13.88 -23.94 1.76
N LYS A 310 -14.38 -25.14 2.15
CA LYS A 310 -13.55 -26.21 2.69
C LYS A 310 -12.68 -26.83 1.58
N VAL A 311 -13.27 -27.05 0.40
CA VAL A 311 -12.52 -27.54 -0.76
C VAL A 311 -11.44 -26.55 -1.17
N ALA A 312 -11.73 -25.24 -1.12
CA ALA A 312 -10.74 -24.19 -1.39
C ALA A 312 -9.59 -24.22 -0.37
N ALA A 313 -9.89 -24.38 0.93
CA ALA A 313 -8.86 -24.48 1.98
C ALA A 313 -7.99 -25.75 1.83
N GLU A 314 -8.57 -26.85 1.32
CA GLU A 314 -7.84 -28.08 1.03
C GLU A 314 -6.82 -27.94 -0.11
N LYS A 315 -6.82 -26.85 -0.86
CA LYS A 315 -5.80 -26.54 -1.90
C LYS A 315 -4.49 -26.01 -1.33
N PHE A 316 -4.43 -25.73 -0.01
CA PHE A 316 -3.27 -25.13 0.64
C PHE A 316 -2.55 -26.12 1.55
N TRP A 317 -1.25 -26.06 1.57
CA TRP A 317 -0.34 -26.73 2.51
C TRP A 317 0.54 -25.65 3.14
N LEU A 318 0.24 -25.30 4.39
CA LEU A 318 0.99 -24.30 5.14
C LEU A 318 2.17 -24.96 5.83
N VAL A 319 3.37 -24.49 5.55
CA VAL A 319 4.62 -24.98 6.14
C VAL A 319 5.28 -23.83 6.93
N ASP A 320 5.58 -24.07 8.21
CA ASP A 320 6.21 -23.08 9.08
C ASP A 320 7.45 -23.69 9.77
N LYS A 321 8.04 -22.99 10.72
CA LYS A 321 9.24 -23.42 11.47
C LYS A 321 9.17 -24.84 12.05
N ASN A 322 7.97 -25.31 12.34
CA ASN A 322 7.71 -26.66 12.86
C ASN A 322 7.31 -27.66 11.73
N GLY A 323 7.57 -27.32 10.47
CA GLY A 323 7.17 -28.13 9.32
C GLY A 323 5.71 -27.89 8.88
N LEU A 324 5.14 -28.83 8.16
CA LEU A 324 3.74 -28.77 7.70
C LEU A 324 2.77 -28.67 8.87
N LEU A 325 1.85 -27.70 8.81
CA LEU A 325 0.79 -27.55 9.80
C LEU A 325 -0.19 -28.71 9.73
N LYS A 326 -0.13 -29.60 10.71
CA LYS A 326 -0.98 -30.78 10.88
C LYS A 326 -1.43 -30.93 12.34
N LYS A 327 -2.55 -31.62 12.56
CA LYS A 327 -3.17 -31.75 13.89
C LYS A 327 -2.21 -32.24 14.99
N GLY A 328 -1.26 -33.12 14.67
CA GLY A 328 -0.28 -33.65 15.63
C GLY A 328 0.71 -32.62 16.20
N LEU A 329 0.81 -31.44 15.60
CA LEU A 329 1.63 -30.37 16.17
C LEU A 329 1.00 -29.73 17.43
N GLY A 330 -0.30 -29.92 17.70
CA GLY A 330 -1.00 -29.45 18.88
C GLY A 330 -0.71 -27.97 19.19
N ASP A 331 -0.25 -27.67 20.41
CA ASP A 331 0.03 -26.30 20.89
C ASP A 331 1.15 -25.57 20.11
N LYS A 332 1.88 -26.25 19.22
CA LYS A 332 2.86 -25.61 18.33
C LYS A 332 2.19 -24.85 17.19
N ILE A 333 0.88 -25.05 16.96
CA ILE A 333 0.09 -24.30 15.98
C ILE A 333 -0.44 -23.04 16.67
N ARG A 334 -0.28 -21.90 16.00
CA ARG A 334 -0.81 -20.64 16.52
C ARG A 334 -2.35 -20.68 16.53
N SER A 335 -2.96 -20.06 17.54
CA SER A 335 -4.42 -20.05 17.74
C SER A 335 -5.20 -19.24 16.71
N ASP A 336 -4.55 -18.40 15.92
CA ASP A 336 -5.15 -17.61 14.84
C ASP A 336 -5.18 -18.33 13.48
N ILE A 337 -4.65 -19.55 13.40
CA ILE A 337 -4.69 -20.39 12.21
C ILE A 337 -6.02 -21.17 12.17
N GLU A 338 -6.76 -20.99 11.09
CA GLU A 338 -8.04 -21.66 10.88
C GLU A 338 -7.86 -23.17 10.75
N GLU A 339 -8.78 -23.94 11.36
CA GLU A 339 -8.73 -25.40 11.36
C GLU A 339 -8.73 -26.00 9.95
N ASP A 340 -9.40 -25.34 9.01
CA ASP A 340 -9.51 -25.78 7.61
C ASP A 340 -8.16 -25.81 6.87
N PHE A 341 -7.17 -25.01 7.32
CA PHE A 341 -5.80 -25.03 6.79
C PHE A 341 -4.91 -26.09 7.46
N ILE A 342 -5.36 -26.72 8.54
CA ILE A 342 -4.58 -27.72 9.30
C ILE A 342 -4.82 -29.10 8.69
N ARG A 343 -3.75 -29.79 8.30
CA ARG A 343 -3.82 -31.11 7.69
C ARG A 343 -4.14 -32.21 8.71
N LYS A 344 -4.87 -33.25 8.28
CA LYS A 344 -5.15 -34.43 9.10
C LYS A 344 -3.93 -35.34 9.14
N GLU A 345 -3.72 -36.02 10.30
CA GLU A 345 -2.54 -36.88 10.50
C GLU A 345 -2.52 -38.12 9.63
N ASP A 346 -3.69 -38.71 9.37
CA ASP A 346 -3.83 -39.96 8.58
C ASP A 346 -3.16 -39.86 7.19
N ASP A 347 -3.06 -38.64 6.66
CA ASP A 347 -2.44 -38.39 5.37
C ASP A 347 -0.91 -38.20 5.45
N TRP A 348 -0.35 -37.84 6.62
CA TRP A 348 1.03 -37.30 6.74
C TRP A 348 1.93 -38.06 7.73
N GLY A 349 1.43 -39.12 8.36
CA GLY A 349 2.17 -39.95 9.31
C GLY A 349 2.47 -39.26 10.65
N ALA A 350 2.96 -40.06 11.59
CA ALA A 350 3.16 -39.62 12.98
C ALA A 350 4.46 -38.82 13.24
N ASN A 351 5.33 -38.61 12.23
CA ASN A 351 6.57 -37.87 12.42
C ASN A 351 6.29 -36.39 12.71
N ASP A 352 6.93 -35.87 13.78
CA ASP A 352 6.68 -34.51 14.29
C ASP A 352 7.06 -33.39 13.31
N GLU A 353 8.00 -33.63 12.40
CA GLU A 353 8.44 -32.64 11.41
C GLU A 353 8.30 -33.17 9.99
N THR A 354 7.59 -32.42 9.17
CA THR A 354 7.49 -32.69 7.72
C THR A 354 8.07 -31.50 6.98
N HIS A 355 9.28 -31.68 6.44
CA HIS A 355 10.04 -30.60 5.79
C HIS A 355 9.49 -30.26 4.40
N LEU A 356 9.82 -29.06 3.94
CA LEU A 356 9.32 -28.51 2.67
C LEU A 356 9.48 -29.48 1.47
N LEU A 357 10.66 -30.09 1.32
CA LEU A 357 10.92 -31.04 0.22
C LEU A 357 9.98 -32.27 0.24
N ASP A 358 9.66 -32.79 1.42
CA ASP A 358 8.76 -33.94 1.56
C ASP A 358 7.32 -33.54 1.24
N VAL A 359 6.93 -32.32 1.62
CA VAL A 359 5.62 -31.75 1.22
C VAL A 359 5.55 -31.60 -0.29
N VAL A 360 6.58 -31.03 -0.92
CA VAL A 360 6.64 -30.86 -2.39
C VAL A 360 6.54 -32.19 -3.13
N LYS A 361 7.28 -33.22 -2.69
CA LYS A 361 7.20 -34.57 -3.30
C LYS A 361 5.80 -35.16 -3.24
N LYS A 362 5.12 -35.01 -2.12
CA LYS A 362 3.79 -35.59 -1.92
C LYS A 362 2.68 -34.78 -2.58
N VAL A 363 2.69 -33.45 -2.44
CA VAL A 363 1.67 -32.54 -2.95
C VAL A 363 1.79 -32.32 -4.46
N LYS A 364 3.02 -32.30 -4.97
CA LYS A 364 3.32 -31.92 -6.37
C LYS A 364 2.72 -30.54 -6.68
N PRO A 365 3.13 -29.48 -5.96
CA PRO A 365 2.47 -28.19 -6.03
C PRO A 365 2.62 -27.55 -7.40
N THR A 366 1.63 -26.72 -7.77
CA THR A 366 1.69 -25.85 -8.95
C THR A 366 2.16 -24.45 -8.57
N VAL A 367 1.99 -24.07 -7.30
CA VAL A 367 2.35 -22.76 -6.75
C VAL A 367 3.13 -22.95 -5.46
N LEU A 368 4.24 -22.23 -5.33
CA LEU A 368 5.08 -22.18 -4.13
C LEU A 368 5.29 -20.70 -3.74
N ILE A 369 4.75 -20.31 -2.58
CA ILE A 369 4.82 -18.94 -2.06
C ILE A 369 5.64 -18.93 -0.78
N GLY A 370 6.63 -18.04 -0.67
CA GLY A 370 7.51 -17.86 0.48
C GLY A 370 7.32 -16.51 1.16
N THR A 371 7.07 -16.55 2.47
CA THR A 371 7.01 -15.38 3.36
C THR A 371 7.64 -15.71 4.72
N SER A 372 8.67 -16.55 4.69
CA SER A 372 9.25 -17.19 5.87
C SER A 372 10.43 -16.43 6.47
N THR A 373 11.02 -15.48 5.74
CA THR A 373 12.32 -14.86 6.02
C THR A 373 13.49 -15.86 6.11
N ALA A 374 13.26 -17.12 5.70
CA ALA A 374 14.27 -18.19 5.69
C ALA A 374 15.03 -18.19 4.37
N LYS A 375 16.13 -17.43 4.34
CA LYS A 375 17.00 -17.30 3.15
C LYS A 375 17.35 -18.65 2.54
N GLY A 376 17.12 -18.80 1.23
CA GLY A 376 17.52 -20.00 0.47
C GLY A 376 16.72 -21.27 0.78
N ALA A 377 15.57 -21.13 1.45
CA ALA A 377 14.72 -22.29 1.78
C ALA A 377 14.15 -23.00 0.54
N PHE A 378 13.99 -22.30 -0.57
CA PHE A 378 13.63 -22.90 -1.86
C PHE A 378 14.89 -23.39 -2.55
N THR A 379 15.39 -24.55 -2.07
CA THR A 379 16.63 -25.15 -2.59
C THR A 379 16.46 -25.70 -4.00
N GLU A 380 17.57 -26.02 -4.66
CA GLU A 380 17.58 -26.68 -5.98
C GLU A 380 16.72 -27.95 -5.99
N ASP A 381 16.83 -28.79 -4.94
CA ASP A 381 16.07 -30.03 -4.84
C ASP A 381 14.55 -29.78 -4.76
N VAL A 382 14.15 -28.76 -4.00
CA VAL A 382 12.73 -28.35 -3.87
C VAL A 382 12.16 -27.91 -5.21
N ILE A 383 12.86 -27.00 -5.89
CA ILE A 383 12.38 -26.44 -7.17
C ILE A 383 12.45 -27.46 -8.30
N ARG A 384 13.51 -28.26 -8.40
CA ARG A 384 13.60 -29.33 -9.38
C ARG A 384 12.54 -30.40 -9.16
N GLU A 385 12.23 -30.74 -7.91
CA GLU A 385 11.15 -31.69 -7.61
C GLU A 385 9.80 -31.16 -8.10
N MET A 386 9.50 -29.87 -7.81
CA MET A 386 8.28 -29.21 -8.30
C MET A 386 8.21 -29.22 -9.84
N ALA A 387 9.32 -28.91 -10.53
CA ALA A 387 9.40 -28.84 -11.99
C ALA A 387 9.23 -30.21 -12.69
N LYS A 388 9.40 -31.35 -12.00
CA LYS A 388 9.09 -32.67 -12.55
C LYS A 388 7.60 -32.88 -12.80
N HIS A 389 6.75 -32.17 -12.07
CA HIS A 389 5.30 -32.40 -12.04
C HIS A 389 4.49 -31.22 -12.59
N THR A 390 5.14 -30.08 -12.82
CA THR A 390 4.50 -28.82 -13.26
C THR A 390 5.32 -28.21 -14.38
N GLU A 391 4.74 -28.03 -15.55
CA GLU A 391 5.47 -27.54 -16.72
C GLU A 391 5.94 -26.10 -16.56
N GLN A 392 5.08 -25.24 -16.01
CA GLN A 392 5.36 -23.84 -15.69
C GLN A 392 5.13 -23.62 -14.19
N PRO A 393 6.10 -23.95 -13.32
CA PRO A 393 5.95 -23.78 -11.88
C PRO A 393 5.88 -22.30 -11.52
N ILE A 394 4.91 -21.95 -10.67
CA ILE A 394 4.71 -20.60 -10.14
C ILE A 394 5.45 -20.51 -8.82
N ILE A 395 6.47 -19.63 -8.72
CA ILE A 395 7.39 -19.54 -7.58
C ILE A 395 7.52 -18.09 -7.13
N PHE A 396 6.99 -17.78 -5.96
CA PHE A 396 6.97 -16.44 -5.39
C PHE A 396 7.78 -16.37 -4.08
N PRO A 397 9.10 -16.11 -4.11
CA PRO A 397 9.91 -15.85 -2.92
C PRO A 397 9.72 -14.39 -2.47
N LEU A 398 8.73 -14.15 -1.61
CA LEU A 398 8.26 -12.79 -1.27
C LEU A 398 8.90 -12.21 -0.01
N SER A 399 9.80 -12.91 0.67
CA SER A 399 10.44 -12.38 1.88
C SER A 399 11.32 -11.16 1.60
N ASN A 400 11.10 -10.11 2.38
CA ASN A 400 11.84 -8.85 2.35
C ASN A 400 12.77 -8.70 3.55
N PRO A 401 13.90 -7.99 3.42
CA PRO A 401 14.51 -7.47 2.19
C PRO A 401 15.13 -8.58 1.33
N THR A 402 15.61 -8.23 0.13
CA THR A 402 16.21 -9.15 -0.89
C THR A 402 17.15 -10.22 -0.29
N ARG A 403 17.94 -9.86 0.73
CA ARG A 403 18.87 -10.78 1.42
C ARG A 403 18.18 -11.93 2.17
N LEU A 404 16.87 -11.86 2.39
CA LEU A 404 16.06 -12.86 3.09
C LEU A 404 15.17 -13.68 2.13
N ALA A 405 15.22 -13.41 0.83
CA ALA A 405 14.44 -14.14 -0.16
C ALA A 405 14.71 -15.66 -0.11
N GLU A 406 13.68 -16.46 -0.26
CA GLU A 406 13.75 -17.92 -0.19
C GLU A 406 14.57 -18.53 -1.34
N CYS A 407 14.59 -17.89 -2.50
CA CYS A 407 15.55 -18.14 -3.59
C CYS A 407 15.70 -16.87 -4.45
N THR A 408 16.68 -16.85 -5.33
CA THR A 408 16.80 -15.80 -6.33
C THR A 408 16.01 -16.15 -7.59
N PRO A 409 15.52 -15.16 -8.36
CA PRO A 409 14.89 -15.42 -9.66
C PRO A 409 15.83 -16.14 -10.64
N GLU A 410 17.12 -15.84 -10.60
CA GLU A 410 18.13 -16.50 -11.41
C GLU A 410 18.20 -18.01 -11.10
N ASP A 411 18.23 -18.38 -9.82
CA ASP A 411 18.24 -19.78 -9.39
C ASP A 411 16.93 -20.48 -9.80
N ALA A 412 15.78 -19.86 -9.58
CA ALA A 412 14.50 -20.41 -9.96
C ALA A 412 14.42 -20.68 -11.48
N GLN A 413 14.86 -19.73 -12.30
CA GLN A 413 14.92 -19.91 -13.75
C GLN A 413 15.89 -21.01 -14.17
N LYS A 414 17.10 -21.02 -13.59
CA LYS A 414 18.12 -22.04 -13.85
C LYS A 414 17.63 -23.46 -13.51
N TRP A 415 17.01 -23.64 -12.36
CA TRP A 415 16.57 -24.96 -11.89
C TRP A 415 15.30 -25.47 -12.58
N THR A 416 14.56 -24.61 -13.29
CA THR A 416 13.37 -24.93 -14.08
C THR A 416 13.59 -24.86 -15.59
N ASN A 417 14.86 -24.69 -16.05
CA ASN A 417 15.19 -24.53 -17.46
C ASN A 417 14.44 -23.36 -18.14
N GLY A 418 14.32 -22.23 -17.44
CA GLY A 418 13.68 -21.02 -17.95
C GLY A 418 12.14 -21.04 -17.95
N LYS A 419 11.50 -22.01 -17.26
CA LYS A 419 10.04 -22.19 -17.29
C LYS A 419 9.29 -21.64 -16.09
N ALA A 420 9.99 -21.23 -15.02
CA ALA A 420 9.34 -20.70 -13.83
C ALA A 420 8.67 -19.35 -14.09
N LEU A 421 7.47 -19.16 -13.53
CA LEU A 421 6.83 -17.87 -13.40
C LEU A 421 7.19 -17.32 -12.02
N VAL A 422 8.03 -16.27 -12.00
CA VAL A 422 8.65 -15.78 -10.76
C VAL A 422 8.24 -14.33 -10.48
N SER A 423 7.89 -14.06 -9.24
CA SER A 423 7.75 -12.71 -8.70
C SER A 423 8.38 -12.63 -7.31
N THR A 424 8.93 -11.50 -6.94
CA THR A 424 9.68 -11.29 -5.69
C THR A 424 9.10 -10.14 -4.88
N GLY A 425 9.33 -10.14 -3.57
CA GLY A 425 8.88 -9.04 -2.69
C GLY A 425 9.74 -7.78 -2.76
N SER A 426 10.95 -7.89 -3.32
CA SER A 426 11.89 -6.78 -3.53
C SER A 426 12.36 -6.77 -4.98
N PRO A 427 12.83 -5.65 -5.52
CA PRO A 427 13.26 -5.57 -6.91
C PRO A 427 14.47 -6.45 -7.21
N PHE A 428 14.45 -7.11 -8.38
CA PHE A 428 15.54 -7.87 -8.95
C PHE A 428 15.78 -7.49 -10.42
N PRO A 429 17.01 -7.53 -10.91
CA PRO A 429 17.28 -7.30 -12.32
C PRO A 429 16.66 -8.40 -13.19
N PRO A 430 16.37 -8.12 -14.48
CA PRO A 430 15.93 -9.14 -15.42
C PRO A 430 16.94 -10.30 -15.54
N VAL A 431 16.42 -11.54 -15.59
CA VAL A 431 17.23 -12.76 -15.68
C VAL A 431 17.45 -13.12 -17.15
N ASP A 432 18.70 -13.37 -17.54
CA ASP A 432 19.02 -13.87 -18.88
C ASP A 432 18.66 -15.37 -19.00
N LEU A 433 17.71 -15.67 -19.89
CA LEU A 433 17.29 -17.05 -20.16
C LEU A 433 18.14 -17.75 -21.23
N GLY A 434 19.14 -17.06 -21.81
CA GLY A 434 19.85 -17.49 -22.99
C GLY A 434 19.06 -17.21 -24.29
N ASN A 435 19.69 -17.41 -25.43
CA ASN A 435 19.09 -17.18 -26.75
C ASN A 435 18.56 -15.74 -26.98
N GLY A 436 19.09 -14.76 -26.26
CA GLY A 436 18.68 -13.36 -26.34
C GLY A 436 17.36 -13.03 -25.63
N LYS A 437 16.76 -13.97 -24.92
CA LYS A 437 15.57 -13.74 -24.10
C LYS A 437 15.92 -13.38 -22.67
N LYS A 438 15.17 -12.44 -22.12
CA LYS A 438 15.27 -12.03 -20.71
C LYS A 438 13.93 -12.21 -20.04
N TYR A 439 13.91 -12.77 -18.84
CA TYR A 439 12.75 -12.83 -17.98
C TYR A 439 12.68 -11.55 -17.14
N THR A 440 11.59 -10.81 -17.24
CA THR A 440 11.36 -9.61 -16.42
C THR A 440 10.71 -10.03 -15.12
N VAL A 441 11.42 -9.83 -14.00
CA VAL A 441 10.93 -10.19 -12.67
C VAL A 441 9.94 -9.14 -12.20
N ALA A 442 8.70 -9.56 -11.91
CA ALA A 442 7.72 -8.68 -11.29
C ALA A 442 8.05 -8.47 -9.82
N GLU A 443 7.94 -7.23 -9.34
CA GLU A 443 7.94 -6.93 -7.92
C GLU A 443 6.52 -6.99 -7.37
N CYS A 444 6.28 -7.88 -6.42
CA CYS A 444 5.01 -8.03 -5.71
C CYS A 444 4.90 -6.94 -4.63
N ASN A 445 4.74 -5.69 -5.07
CA ASN A 445 4.74 -4.52 -4.21
C ASN A 445 3.30 -3.99 -4.02
N ASN A 446 2.91 -3.83 -2.75
CA ASN A 446 1.58 -3.35 -2.38
C ASN A 446 1.24 -1.98 -2.99
N ALA A 447 2.24 -1.15 -3.31
CA ALA A 447 2.06 0.16 -3.94
C ALA A 447 1.37 0.10 -5.31
N LEU A 448 1.30 -1.07 -5.95
CA LEU A 448 0.52 -1.27 -7.18
C LEU A 448 -0.98 -1.47 -6.93
N VAL A 449 -1.40 -1.83 -5.72
CA VAL A 449 -2.80 -2.22 -5.46
C VAL A 449 -3.52 -1.31 -4.47
N TYR A 450 -2.92 -1.00 -3.31
CA TYR A 450 -3.63 -0.27 -2.26
C TYR A 450 -4.05 1.15 -2.65
N PRO A 451 -3.29 1.92 -3.49
CA PRO A 451 -3.73 3.25 -3.87
C PRO A 451 -5.06 3.24 -4.63
N GLY A 452 -5.23 2.26 -5.53
CA GLY A 452 -6.48 2.07 -6.27
C GLY A 452 -7.64 1.61 -5.39
N ILE A 453 -7.39 0.69 -4.43
CA ILE A 453 -8.39 0.27 -3.45
C ILE A 453 -8.86 1.48 -2.64
N GLY A 454 -7.92 2.26 -2.09
CA GLY A 454 -8.24 3.42 -1.29
C GLY A 454 -8.97 4.50 -2.08
N LEU A 455 -8.51 4.82 -3.30
CA LEU A 455 -9.19 5.77 -4.18
C LEU A 455 -10.64 5.35 -4.46
N GLY A 456 -10.86 4.09 -4.81
CA GLY A 456 -12.20 3.56 -5.05
C GLY A 456 -13.11 3.64 -3.82
N ALA A 457 -12.58 3.29 -2.64
CA ALA A 457 -13.31 3.38 -1.38
C ALA A 457 -13.66 4.84 -1.01
N ILE A 458 -12.70 5.76 -1.14
CA ILE A 458 -12.86 7.19 -0.83
C ILE A 458 -13.87 7.84 -1.79
N VAL A 459 -13.70 7.67 -3.10
CA VAL A 459 -14.57 8.33 -4.10
C VAL A 459 -15.99 7.77 -4.08
N SER A 460 -16.16 6.47 -3.79
CA SER A 460 -17.50 5.88 -3.60
C SER A 460 -18.08 6.16 -2.21
N ARG A 461 -17.33 6.82 -1.31
CA ARG A 461 -17.70 7.02 0.10
C ARG A 461 -18.13 5.71 0.74
N ALA A 462 -17.38 4.65 0.46
CA ALA A 462 -17.70 3.31 0.92
C ALA A 462 -17.74 3.25 2.45
N LYS A 463 -18.83 2.75 3.02
CA LYS A 463 -19.01 2.60 4.49
C LYS A 463 -18.03 1.59 5.08
N ARG A 464 -17.49 0.70 4.26
CA ARG A 464 -16.47 -0.30 4.61
C ARG A 464 -15.74 -0.78 3.37
N VAL A 465 -14.53 -1.27 3.53
CA VAL A 465 -13.78 -2.00 2.49
C VAL A 465 -14.08 -3.49 2.69
N THR A 466 -14.62 -4.15 1.67
CA THR A 466 -15.00 -5.56 1.73
C THR A 466 -13.97 -6.45 1.06
N ASP A 467 -13.92 -7.74 1.43
CA ASP A 467 -13.03 -8.71 0.79
C ASP A 467 -13.29 -8.83 -0.71
N LYS A 468 -14.56 -8.68 -1.15
CA LYS A 468 -14.91 -8.70 -2.57
C LYS A 468 -14.34 -7.49 -3.32
N MET A 469 -14.34 -6.30 -2.71
CA MET A 469 -13.70 -5.11 -3.28
C MET A 469 -12.19 -5.36 -3.47
N ILE A 470 -11.54 -5.96 -2.48
CA ILE A 470 -10.10 -6.26 -2.50
C ILE A 470 -9.78 -7.35 -3.55
N ILE A 471 -10.55 -8.43 -3.60
CA ILE A 471 -10.39 -9.49 -4.59
C ILE A 471 -10.60 -8.93 -6.01
N ARG A 472 -11.59 -8.06 -6.19
CA ARG A 472 -11.81 -7.44 -7.50
C ARG A 472 -10.66 -6.52 -7.91
N ALA A 473 -10.09 -5.76 -6.97
CA ALA A 473 -8.88 -4.97 -7.19
C ALA A 473 -7.70 -5.83 -7.63
N ALA A 474 -7.50 -6.98 -6.96
CA ALA A 474 -6.44 -7.92 -7.30
C ALA A 474 -6.62 -8.53 -8.71
N GLN A 475 -7.86 -8.88 -9.09
CA GLN A 475 -8.15 -9.37 -10.43
C GLN A 475 -7.79 -8.35 -11.50
N VAL A 476 -8.23 -7.09 -11.34
CA VAL A 476 -7.93 -6.00 -12.28
C VAL A 476 -6.43 -5.79 -12.44
N LEU A 477 -5.69 -5.75 -11.33
CA LEU A 477 -4.24 -5.61 -11.38
C LEU A 477 -3.58 -6.78 -12.12
N GLY A 478 -4.00 -8.02 -11.85
CA GLY A 478 -3.47 -9.21 -12.52
C GLY A 478 -3.81 -9.24 -14.02
N GLU A 479 -5.03 -8.82 -14.40
CA GLU A 479 -5.47 -8.71 -15.80
C GLU A 479 -4.67 -7.66 -16.59
N MET A 480 -4.06 -6.68 -15.92
CA MET A 480 -3.20 -5.65 -16.52
C MET A 480 -1.73 -6.09 -16.63
N GLY A 481 -1.35 -7.23 -16.08
CA GLY A 481 0.00 -7.77 -16.23
C GLY A 481 0.38 -7.99 -17.69
N PRO A 482 1.61 -7.63 -18.13
CA PRO A 482 2.04 -7.80 -19.51
C PRO A 482 2.33 -9.25 -19.93
N ALA A 483 2.46 -10.18 -18.95
CA ALA A 483 2.69 -11.60 -19.25
C ALA A 483 1.46 -12.27 -19.86
N SER A 484 1.68 -13.18 -20.78
CA SER A 484 0.64 -13.98 -21.44
C SER A 484 1.18 -15.34 -21.86
N ALA A 485 0.31 -16.25 -22.33
CA ALA A 485 0.75 -17.55 -22.86
C ALA A 485 1.79 -17.43 -23.98
N ASP A 486 1.70 -16.38 -24.81
CA ASP A 486 2.63 -16.11 -25.91
C ASP A 486 3.91 -15.37 -25.45
N LYS A 487 3.89 -14.75 -24.26
CA LYS A 487 4.99 -13.95 -23.69
C LYS A 487 5.17 -14.29 -22.20
N PRO A 488 5.51 -15.52 -21.85
CA PRO A 488 5.64 -15.94 -20.45
C PRO A 488 6.85 -15.29 -19.74
N GLU A 489 7.81 -14.76 -20.51
CA GLU A 489 8.99 -14.05 -19.99
C GLU A 489 8.74 -12.58 -19.62
N ALA A 490 7.58 -12.02 -19.96
CA ALA A 490 7.22 -10.67 -19.56
C ALA A 490 6.87 -10.60 -18.06
N SER A 491 6.86 -9.39 -17.51
CA SER A 491 6.52 -9.18 -16.10
C SER A 491 5.09 -9.63 -15.79
N LEU A 492 4.90 -10.30 -14.66
CA LEU A 492 3.58 -10.71 -14.17
C LEU A 492 2.72 -9.53 -13.70
N LEU A 493 3.32 -8.39 -13.36
CA LEU A 493 2.62 -7.19 -12.94
C LEU A 493 3.01 -6.02 -13.85
N PRO A 494 2.15 -5.00 -13.97
CA PRO A 494 2.49 -3.74 -14.66
C PRO A 494 3.74 -3.09 -14.05
N ASP A 495 4.43 -2.29 -14.86
CA ASP A 495 5.50 -1.44 -14.37
C ASP A 495 4.95 -0.35 -13.44
N PHE A 496 5.76 0.04 -12.44
CA PHE A 496 5.37 1.11 -11.50
C PHE A 496 5.18 2.47 -12.20
N ALA A 497 5.81 2.68 -13.35
CA ALA A 497 5.55 3.84 -14.19
C ALA A 497 4.09 3.95 -14.66
N ASP A 498 3.37 2.84 -14.78
CA ASP A 498 1.94 2.79 -15.13
C ASP A 498 1.02 2.88 -13.89
N SER A 499 1.55 3.05 -12.69
CA SER A 499 0.82 2.94 -11.41
C SER A 499 -0.42 3.84 -11.32
N GLN A 500 -0.39 5.06 -11.87
CA GLN A 500 -1.56 5.96 -11.89
C GLN A 500 -2.71 5.36 -12.72
N LYS A 501 -2.40 4.83 -13.90
CA LYS A 501 -3.39 4.18 -14.77
C LYS A 501 -3.97 2.93 -14.10
N VAL A 502 -3.11 2.15 -13.45
CA VAL A 502 -3.48 0.97 -12.66
C VAL A 502 -4.41 1.36 -11.52
N ALA A 503 -4.06 2.39 -10.74
CA ALA A 503 -4.87 2.84 -9.61
C ALA A 503 -6.27 3.30 -10.04
N VAL A 504 -6.39 4.02 -11.15
CA VAL A 504 -7.69 4.44 -11.71
C VAL A 504 -8.53 3.23 -12.16
N ALA A 505 -7.92 2.26 -12.83
CA ALA A 505 -8.62 1.04 -13.26
C ALA A 505 -9.14 0.23 -12.06
N ILE A 506 -8.30 0.04 -11.04
CA ILE A 506 -8.66 -0.62 -9.79
C ILE A 506 -9.79 0.16 -9.10
N ALA A 507 -9.67 1.48 -8.96
CA ALA A 507 -10.66 2.31 -8.27
C ALA A 507 -12.05 2.19 -8.89
N LEU A 508 -12.16 2.19 -10.21
CA LEU A 508 -13.44 2.01 -10.91
C LEU A 508 -14.12 0.69 -10.56
N GLU A 509 -13.38 -0.41 -10.55
CA GLU A 509 -13.95 -1.73 -10.23
C GLU A 509 -14.24 -1.89 -8.73
N VAL A 510 -13.45 -1.24 -7.86
CA VAL A 510 -13.73 -1.16 -6.42
C VAL A 510 -15.03 -0.38 -6.18
N MET A 511 -15.24 0.76 -6.87
CA MET A 511 -16.50 1.52 -6.82
C MET A 511 -17.68 0.68 -7.31
N ASP A 512 -17.52 -0.02 -8.43
CA ASP A 512 -18.55 -0.92 -8.99
C ASP A 512 -18.90 -2.03 -7.98
N GLN A 513 -17.92 -2.61 -7.33
CA GLN A 513 -18.14 -3.64 -6.32
C GLN A 513 -18.80 -3.09 -5.05
N ALA A 514 -18.40 -1.89 -4.60
CA ALA A 514 -19.04 -1.22 -3.47
C ALA A 514 -20.55 -0.97 -3.73
N ILE A 515 -20.92 -0.63 -4.97
CA ILE A 515 -22.32 -0.48 -5.39
C ILE A 515 -23.07 -1.83 -5.32
N ARG A 516 -22.47 -2.89 -5.90
CA ARG A 516 -23.08 -4.24 -5.91
C ARG A 516 -23.38 -4.75 -4.50
N GLU A 517 -22.55 -4.37 -3.53
CA GLU A 517 -22.69 -4.77 -2.12
C GLU A 517 -23.50 -3.76 -1.28
N GLY A 518 -23.97 -2.66 -1.88
CA GLY A 518 -24.76 -1.64 -1.19
C GLY A 518 -24.00 -0.87 -0.12
N VAL A 519 -22.66 -0.83 -0.19
CA VAL A 519 -21.80 -0.11 0.75
C VAL A 519 -21.37 1.26 0.24
N ALA A 520 -21.57 1.57 -1.04
CA ALA A 520 -21.34 2.89 -1.60
C ALA A 520 -22.36 3.92 -1.13
N ASP A 521 -21.95 5.17 -0.92
CA ASP A 521 -22.81 6.26 -0.44
C ASP A 521 -22.60 7.54 -1.24
N PHE A 522 -22.91 7.51 -2.54
CA PHE A 522 -22.85 8.67 -3.42
C PHE A 522 -23.94 9.69 -3.09
N ASP A 523 -23.61 10.97 -3.12
CA ASP A 523 -24.59 12.05 -3.06
C ASP A 523 -25.47 12.07 -4.32
N ASP A 524 -24.84 11.90 -5.52
CA ASP A 524 -25.55 11.76 -6.79
C ASP A 524 -25.93 10.30 -7.06
N LYS A 525 -27.21 9.99 -6.96
CA LYS A 525 -27.74 8.64 -7.18
C LYS A 525 -27.66 8.16 -8.64
N ALA A 526 -27.43 9.04 -9.61
CA ALA A 526 -27.19 8.64 -10.99
C ALA A 526 -25.91 7.79 -11.12
N LEU A 527 -24.92 8.06 -10.29
CA LEU A 527 -23.65 7.30 -10.26
C LEU A 527 -23.85 5.82 -9.90
N LEU A 528 -24.96 5.44 -9.27
CA LEU A 528 -25.27 4.04 -8.97
C LEU A 528 -25.56 3.21 -10.23
N HIS A 529 -25.98 3.84 -11.33
CA HIS A 529 -26.52 3.14 -12.50
C HIS A 529 -25.69 3.35 -13.77
N ASP A 530 -24.83 4.36 -13.82
CA ASP A 530 -24.06 4.73 -15.01
C ASP A 530 -22.55 4.59 -14.76
N LYS A 531 -21.93 3.62 -15.46
CA LYS A 531 -20.48 3.34 -15.33
C LYS A 531 -19.62 4.45 -15.97
N ASP A 532 -20.06 5.03 -17.07
CA ASP A 532 -19.32 6.10 -17.73
C ASP A 532 -19.38 7.40 -16.90
N ALA A 533 -20.54 7.70 -16.31
CA ALA A 533 -20.66 8.79 -15.36
C ALA A 533 -19.74 8.59 -14.13
N ARG A 534 -19.62 7.36 -13.61
CA ARG A 534 -18.66 7.05 -12.52
C ARG A 534 -17.22 7.30 -12.91
N LYS A 535 -16.83 6.93 -14.13
CA LYS A 535 -15.48 7.17 -14.63
C LYS A 535 -15.18 8.68 -14.69
N ILE A 536 -16.07 9.45 -15.30
CA ILE A 536 -15.95 10.92 -15.36
C ILE A 536 -15.88 11.50 -13.94
N TYR A 537 -16.75 11.04 -13.04
CA TYR A 537 -16.77 11.48 -11.65
C TYR A 537 -15.45 11.15 -10.93
N LEU A 538 -14.94 9.93 -11.06
CA LEU A 538 -13.65 9.54 -10.49
C LEU A 538 -12.51 10.43 -11.00
N GLU A 539 -12.41 10.60 -12.32
CA GLU A 539 -11.38 11.44 -12.95
C GLU A 539 -11.48 12.90 -12.50
N SER A 540 -12.68 13.39 -12.22
CA SER A 540 -12.91 14.73 -11.68
C SER A 540 -12.45 14.92 -10.24
N LYS A 541 -12.27 13.83 -9.49
CA LYS A 541 -11.80 13.84 -8.08
C LYS A 541 -10.30 13.72 -7.94
N LEU A 542 -9.59 13.40 -9.03
CA LEU A 542 -8.13 13.25 -8.97
C LEU A 542 -7.46 14.61 -8.78
N TRP A 543 -6.70 14.74 -7.71
CA TRP A 543 -5.81 15.86 -7.51
C TRP A 543 -4.62 15.78 -8.48
N LYS A 544 -4.27 16.93 -9.05
CA LYS A 544 -3.11 17.06 -9.93
C LYS A 544 -2.13 18.07 -9.34
N PRO A 545 -0.80 17.80 -9.42
CA PRO A 545 0.22 18.72 -8.94
C PRO A 545 0.40 19.92 -9.89
N GLU A 546 -0.64 20.76 -9.99
CA GLU A 546 -0.72 21.95 -10.84
C GLU A 546 -1.08 23.16 -10.00
N TYR A 547 -0.53 24.35 -10.34
CA TYR A 547 -0.91 25.58 -9.69
C TYR A 547 -2.29 26.04 -10.13
N ARG A 548 -3.18 26.22 -9.17
CA ARG A 548 -4.49 26.85 -9.38
C ARG A 548 -4.37 28.37 -9.28
N GLU A 549 -5.27 29.10 -9.91
CA GLU A 549 -5.41 30.54 -9.70
C GLU A 549 -5.95 30.82 -8.30
N TYR A 550 -5.40 31.85 -7.62
CA TYR A 550 -5.84 32.27 -6.28
C TYR A 550 -6.50 33.62 -6.31
N VAL A 551 -7.47 33.80 -5.43
CA VAL A 551 -8.13 35.07 -5.13
C VAL A 551 -8.12 35.27 -3.60
N TYR A 552 -7.76 36.46 -3.17
CA TYR A 552 -7.79 36.78 -1.76
C TYR A 552 -9.23 36.89 -1.25
N ASP A 553 -9.47 36.23 -0.13
CA ASP A 553 -10.75 36.28 0.56
C ASP A 553 -10.51 36.11 2.06
N PRO A 554 -10.89 37.11 2.92
CA PRO A 554 -10.72 37.01 4.36
C PRO A 554 -11.41 35.79 4.99
N ASP A 555 -12.47 35.28 4.36
CA ASP A 555 -13.24 34.11 4.77
C ASP A 555 -12.81 32.84 4.00
N GLY A 556 -11.74 32.93 3.22
CA GLY A 556 -11.18 31.83 2.45
C GLY A 556 -10.40 30.82 3.29
N ARG A 557 -9.77 29.85 2.62
CA ARG A 557 -8.93 28.83 3.27
C ARG A 557 -7.71 29.48 3.95
N LYS A 558 -7.36 28.95 5.11
CA LYS A 558 -6.20 29.35 5.92
C LYS A 558 -5.08 28.34 5.77
#